data_210346da1bcfee4e0258fc6651bd9ee4
#
_entry.id   210346da1bcfee4e0258fc6651bd9ee4
#
_cell.length_a   1.000
_cell.length_b   1.000
_cell.length_c   1.000
_cell.angle_alpha   90.00
_cell.angle_beta   90.00
_cell.angle_gamma   90.00
#
_symmetry.space_group_name_H-M   'P 1'
#
loop_
_entity.id
_entity.type
_entity.pdbx_description
1 polymer ?
#
loop_
_entity_poly.entity_id
_entity_poly.type
_entity_poly.pdbx_seq_one_letter_code
_entity_poly.pdbx_strand_id
1 'polypeptide(L)'
;MSVFKFQAYDLVVCGAGPAGLMTAYTFAKMVGNSKKVLLLDKKEPWKEPIFCAEAVSTDRLSKLWPIDRSWVRGDISGIYFTSRKRYRAEFYSKNCGMILDRPKFHHSIADGCLNVGAECHFDTVVKKLSRNADGSWNLEVQPKGGEGETICAKAVVDATGPGSRLTRGIECLEGIESGDTDLEPAIFAVAEGIEHSREHIELFFGSDFPDGYGWIFPRDGVEVNIGFVLGKNVNREGTLRQRLLDFIAKDYPQAKVKAVYGGMIACGQSTRPMAMCGLFKAGDAASCMNPISRSGIVEALLCGTIVASSVNEWLNAKSESERECVERSVLDRWMKALGKSHLQLQRAKAGFNSITDEQFDRAAEKLSKLPREKQTLFRIFFTVLRTCPSLIWKMRSFIC
;
A
#
# COMPACT_ATOMS: atom_id res chain seq x y z
N MET A 1 -10.11 -4.49 -35.28
CA MET A 1 -11.13 -5.18 -34.46
C MET A 1 -10.85 -4.85 -32.99
N SER A 2 -11.91 -4.60 -32.20
CA SER A 2 -11.75 -4.34 -30.75
C SER A 2 -11.08 -5.50 -30.05
N VAL A 3 -10.16 -5.21 -29.11
CA VAL A 3 -9.53 -6.22 -28.27
C VAL A 3 -10.44 -6.64 -27.10
N PHE A 4 -11.50 -5.87 -26.83
CA PHE A 4 -12.43 -6.09 -25.74
C PHE A 4 -13.58 -6.99 -26.15
N LYS A 5 -13.98 -7.93 -25.27
CA LYS A 5 -15.12 -8.83 -25.52
C LYS A 5 -16.45 -8.11 -25.64
N PHE A 6 -16.58 -6.97 -24.94
CA PHE A 6 -17.80 -6.18 -24.92
C PHE A 6 -17.51 -4.70 -25.08
N GLN A 7 -18.48 -3.93 -25.59
CA GLN A 7 -18.41 -2.48 -25.64
C GLN A 7 -18.95 -1.82 -24.35
N ALA A 8 -19.68 -2.57 -23.52
CA ALA A 8 -20.24 -2.12 -22.26
C ALA A 8 -20.08 -3.18 -21.15
N TYR A 9 -19.64 -2.71 -20.00
CA TYR A 9 -19.39 -3.50 -18.81
C TYR A 9 -20.25 -3.03 -17.63
N ASP A 10 -20.52 -3.92 -16.70
CA ASP A 10 -21.16 -3.54 -15.43
C ASP A 10 -20.13 -2.87 -14.52
N LEU A 11 -18.89 -3.37 -14.51
CA LEU A 11 -17.77 -2.83 -13.76
C LEU A 11 -16.48 -2.78 -14.58
N VAL A 12 -15.83 -1.63 -14.60
CA VAL A 12 -14.43 -1.49 -15.05
C VAL A 12 -13.54 -1.10 -13.87
N VAL A 13 -12.50 -1.89 -13.64
CA VAL A 13 -11.48 -1.61 -12.63
C VAL A 13 -10.22 -1.09 -13.31
N CYS A 14 -9.79 0.11 -12.97
CA CYS A 14 -8.61 0.79 -13.51
C CYS A 14 -7.44 0.64 -12.55
N GLY A 15 -6.42 -0.15 -12.92
CA GLY A 15 -5.25 -0.47 -12.12
C GLY A 15 -5.28 -1.89 -11.55
N ALA A 16 -4.25 -2.67 -11.85
CA ALA A 16 -4.07 -4.06 -11.39
C ALA A 16 -3.03 -4.18 -10.26
N GLY A 17 -2.93 -3.17 -9.40
CA GLY A 17 -2.28 -3.31 -8.10
C GLY A 17 -3.11 -4.20 -7.16
N PRO A 18 -2.65 -4.47 -5.90
CA PRO A 18 -3.36 -5.35 -4.98
C PRO A 18 -4.84 -4.99 -4.78
N ALA A 19 -5.16 -3.69 -4.71
CA ALA A 19 -6.55 -3.23 -4.55
C ALA A 19 -7.42 -3.56 -5.77
N GLY A 20 -6.94 -3.26 -6.98
CA GLY A 20 -7.71 -3.51 -8.20
C GLY A 20 -7.88 -4.99 -8.51
N LEU A 21 -6.80 -5.77 -8.35
CA LEU A 21 -6.86 -7.24 -8.48
C LEU A 21 -7.89 -7.84 -7.52
N MET A 22 -7.85 -7.45 -6.23
CA MET A 22 -8.79 -7.98 -5.25
C MET A 22 -10.22 -7.48 -5.50
N THR A 23 -10.40 -6.25 -5.97
CA THR A 23 -11.72 -5.73 -6.36
C THR A 23 -12.32 -6.56 -7.50
N ALA A 24 -11.56 -6.74 -8.57
CA ALA A 24 -12.01 -7.51 -9.74
C ALA A 24 -12.31 -8.98 -9.38
N TYR A 25 -11.41 -9.62 -8.65
CA TYR A 25 -11.60 -11.00 -8.16
C TYR A 25 -12.85 -11.13 -7.30
N THR A 26 -12.97 -10.31 -6.27
CA THR A 26 -14.07 -10.42 -5.30
C THR A 26 -15.41 -10.13 -5.96
N PHE A 27 -15.47 -9.08 -6.79
CA PHE A 27 -16.70 -8.74 -7.49
C PHE A 27 -17.09 -9.85 -8.50
N ALA A 28 -16.18 -10.29 -9.37
CA ALA A 28 -16.47 -11.34 -10.34
C ALA A 28 -16.90 -12.64 -9.66
N LYS A 29 -16.25 -13.03 -8.56
CA LYS A 29 -16.64 -14.19 -7.76
C LYS A 29 -18.04 -14.10 -7.18
N MET A 30 -18.48 -12.89 -6.75
CA MET A 30 -19.83 -12.67 -6.21
C MET A 30 -20.91 -12.74 -7.28
N VAL A 31 -20.63 -12.20 -8.47
CA VAL A 31 -21.66 -12.05 -9.51
C VAL A 31 -21.68 -13.18 -10.54
N GLY A 32 -20.58 -13.94 -10.63
CA GLY A 32 -20.39 -14.97 -11.66
C GLY A 32 -20.62 -14.39 -13.06
N ASN A 33 -21.33 -15.12 -13.91
CA ASN A 33 -21.61 -14.70 -15.28
C ASN A 33 -22.79 -13.70 -15.43
N SER A 34 -23.39 -13.26 -14.30
CA SER A 34 -24.55 -12.34 -14.34
C SER A 34 -24.17 -10.90 -14.66
N LYS A 35 -22.91 -10.54 -14.49
CA LYS A 35 -22.37 -9.20 -14.76
C LYS A 35 -21.00 -9.27 -15.47
N LYS A 36 -20.73 -8.28 -16.29
CA LYS A 36 -19.48 -8.16 -17.07
C LYS A 36 -18.47 -7.32 -16.31
N VAL A 37 -17.30 -7.89 -16.06
CA VAL A 37 -16.21 -7.28 -15.29
C VAL A 37 -14.97 -7.15 -16.16
N LEU A 38 -14.38 -5.97 -16.20
CA LEU A 38 -13.14 -5.68 -16.91
C LEU A 38 -12.10 -5.10 -15.93
N LEU A 39 -10.90 -5.65 -15.94
CA LEU A 39 -9.72 -5.13 -15.24
C LEU A 39 -8.69 -4.63 -16.24
N LEU A 40 -8.26 -3.38 -16.09
CA LEU A 40 -7.29 -2.72 -16.94
C LEU A 40 -6.05 -2.28 -16.16
N ASP A 41 -4.87 -2.45 -16.72
CA ASP A 41 -3.65 -1.79 -16.25
C ASP A 41 -2.75 -1.40 -17.42
N LYS A 42 -2.00 -0.31 -17.23
CA LYS A 42 -1.00 0.19 -18.18
C LYS A 42 0.19 -0.73 -18.40
N LYS A 43 0.37 -1.74 -17.53
CA LYS A 43 1.39 -2.79 -17.62
C LYS A 43 0.87 -4.10 -17.02
N GLU A 44 1.52 -5.19 -17.32
CA GLU A 44 1.30 -6.44 -16.60
C GLU A 44 1.66 -6.28 -15.11
N PRO A 45 0.77 -6.66 -14.16
CA PRO A 45 0.96 -6.39 -12.73
C PRO A 45 2.13 -7.15 -12.10
N TRP A 46 2.61 -8.20 -12.76
CA TRP A 46 3.80 -8.97 -12.36
C TRP A 46 5.10 -8.46 -13.00
N LYS A 47 5.03 -7.52 -13.93
CA LYS A 47 6.21 -6.98 -14.61
C LYS A 47 6.98 -6.04 -13.72
N GLU A 48 8.25 -6.32 -13.53
CA GLU A 48 9.17 -5.46 -12.79
C GLU A 48 9.46 -4.13 -13.54
N PRO A 49 9.80 -3.04 -12.84
CA PRO A 49 9.95 -2.96 -11.39
C PRO A 49 8.60 -2.85 -10.65
N ILE A 50 8.51 -3.53 -9.48
CA ILE A 50 7.43 -3.35 -8.51
C ILE A 50 8.01 -2.64 -7.29
N PHE A 51 7.55 -1.40 -7.04
CA PHE A 51 8.08 -0.55 -5.98
C PHE A 51 7.53 -0.98 -4.62
N CYS A 52 8.25 -1.83 -3.91
CA CYS A 52 7.84 -2.37 -2.63
C CYS A 52 9.02 -2.95 -1.84
N ALA A 53 8.95 -2.90 -0.52
CA ALA A 53 9.86 -3.60 0.38
C ALA A 53 9.45 -5.08 0.62
N GLU A 54 8.29 -5.52 0.10
CA GLU A 54 7.84 -6.93 -0.01
C GLU A 54 7.37 -7.60 1.30
N ALA A 55 7.55 -6.99 2.46
CA ALA A 55 7.13 -7.59 3.74
C ALA A 55 5.63 -7.41 4.01
N VAL A 56 4.99 -8.48 4.51
CA VAL A 56 3.58 -8.47 4.93
C VAL A 56 3.36 -9.30 6.20
N SER A 57 2.28 -9.01 6.93
CA SER A 57 1.82 -9.85 8.04
C SER A 57 1.18 -11.13 7.52
N THR A 58 1.66 -12.28 7.99
CA THR A 58 1.14 -13.60 7.63
C THR A 58 -0.32 -13.76 8.03
N ASP A 59 -0.66 -13.44 9.29
CA ASP A 59 -2.03 -13.57 9.82
C ASP A 59 -3.03 -12.68 9.06
N ARG A 60 -2.64 -11.45 8.75
CA ARG A 60 -3.54 -10.53 8.05
C ARG A 60 -3.74 -10.90 6.58
N LEU A 61 -2.67 -11.34 5.90
CA LEU A 61 -2.75 -11.74 4.49
C LEU A 61 -3.57 -13.02 4.32
N SER A 62 -3.37 -14.03 5.18
CA SER A 62 -4.06 -15.33 5.09
C SER A 62 -5.59 -15.24 5.20
N LYS A 63 -6.11 -14.17 5.81
CA LYS A 63 -7.56 -13.90 5.90
C LYS A 63 -8.17 -13.36 4.61
N LEU A 64 -7.33 -12.88 3.69
CA LEU A 64 -7.77 -12.22 2.44
C LEU A 64 -7.43 -13.05 1.21
N TRP A 65 -6.27 -13.73 1.22
CA TRP A 65 -5.81 -14.55 0.11
C TRP A 65 -5.12 -15.81 0.62
N PRO A 66 -5.40 -16.99 0.06
CA PRO A 66 -4.72 -18.25 0.42
C PRO A 66 -3.22 -18.13 0.22
N ILE A 67 -2.44 -18.58 1.20
CA ILE A 67 -0.98 -18.52 1.12
C ILE A 67 -0.49 -19.72 0.29
N ASP A 68 0.20 -19.41 -0.80
CA ASP A 68 0.94 -20.37 -1.61
C ASP A 68 2.45 -20.11 -1.47
N ARG A 69 3.20 -21.13 -1.13
CA ARG A 69 4.65 -21.04 -0.90
C ARG A 69 5.44 -20.66 -2.15
N SER A 70 4.88 -20.81 -3.34
CA SER A 70 5.54 -20.46 -4.61
C SER A 70 5.85 -18.98 -4.74
N TRP A 71 5.10 -18.09 -4.07
CA TRP A 71 5.32 -16.65 -4.05
C TRP A 71 5.81 -16.12 -2.70
N VAL A 72 6.28 -16.99 -1.79
CA VAL A 72 6.90 -16.59 -0.51
C VAL A 72 8.41 -16.79 -0.60
N ARG A 73 9.17 -15.69 -0.48
CA ARG A 73 10.65 -15.70 -0.46
C ARG A 73 11.21 -16.15 0.87
N GLY A 74 10.56 -15.80 1.99
CA GLY A 74 11.00 -16.14 3.33
C GLY A 74 9.98 -15.82 4.40
N ASP A 75 10.04 -16.55 5.51
CA ASP A 75 9.21 -16.30 6.69
C ASP A 75 9.94 -15.35 7.65
N ILE A 76 9.19 -14.44 8.23
CA ILE A 76 9.69 -13.46 9.19
C ILE A 76 9.14 -13.79 10.57
N SER A 77 10.04 -13.91 11.54
CA SER A 77 9.74 -14.19 12.95
C SER A 77 10.13 -13.03 13.86
N GLY A 78 10.68 -11.93 13.33
CA GLY A 78 11.04 -10.81 14.16
C GLY A 78 11.33 -9.51 13.43
N ILE A 79 11.45 -8.46 14.24
CA ILE A 79 11.80 -7.11 13.82
C ILE A 79 12.91 -6.60 14.72
N TYR A 80 14.01 -6.15 14.13
CA TYR A 80 15.01 -5.33 14.82
C TYR A 80 14.66 -3.85 14.66
N PHE A 81 14.61 -3.14 15.78
CA PHE A 81 14.53 -1.69 15.84
C PHE A 81 15.90 -1.16 16.19
N THR A 82 16.59 -0.62 15.22
CA THR A 82 18.01 -0.21 15.30
C THR A 82 18.09 1.30 15.40
N SER A 83 18.77 1.77 16.47
CA SER A 83 19.04 3.19 16.67
C SER A 83 20.27 3.64 15.91
N ARG A 84 20.53 4.98 15.91
CA ARG A 84 21.69 5.55 15.21
C ARG A 84 23.03 5.03 15.73
N LYS A 85 23.16 4.78 17.04
CA LYS A 85 24.32 4.15 17.67
C LYS A 85 24.37 2.63 17.53
N ARG A 86 23.50 2.04 16.70
CA ARG A 86 23.44 0.61 16.41
C ARG A 86 23.00 -0.26 17.60
N TYR A 87 22.39 0.31 18.65
CA TYR A 87 21.67 -0.49 19.61
C TYR A 87 20.43 -1.10 18.97
N ARG A 88 20.19 -2.39 19.19
CA ARG A 88 19.05 -3.12 18.64
C ARG A 88 18.08 -3.52 19.74
N ALA A 89 16.82 -3.16 19.61
CA ALA A 89 15.71 -3.78 20.30
C ALA A 89 15.08 -4.84 19.39
N GLU A 90 14.79 -6.02 19.92
CA GLU A 90 14.21 -7.12 19.16
C GLU A 90 12.75 -7.32 19.55
N PHE A 91 11.84 -7.31 18.59
CA PHE A 91 10.53 -7.89 18.72
C PHE A 91 10.52 -9.26 18.03
N TYR A 92 10.14 -10.30 18.75
CA TYR A 92 10.06 -11.65 18.20
C TYR A 92 8.64 -12.20 18.33
N SER A 93 8.13 -12.73 17.23
CA SER A 93 6.87 -13.47 17.17
C SER A 93 6.95 -14.45 16.00
N LYS A 94 6.96 -15.75 16.31
CA LYS A 94 7.15 -16.80 15.31
C LYS A 94 6.16 -16.65 14.15
N ASN A 95 6.67 -16.65 12.92
CA ASN A 95 5.88 -16.56 11.68
C ASN A 95 4.94 -15.33 11.62
N CYS A 96 5.34 -14.19 12.21
CA CYS A 96 4.51 -12.99 12.23
C CYS A 96 4.40 -12.31 10.86
N GLY A 97 5.32 -12.60 9.94
CA GLY A 97 5.35 -12.01 8.60
C GLY A 97 5.98 -12.92 7.56
N MET A 98 5.99 -12.45 6.34
CA MET A 98 6.69 -13.06 5.20
C MET A 98 7.16 -12.01 4.22
N ILE A 99 8.17 -12.36 3.43
CA ILE A 99 8.63 -11.59 2.27
C ILE A 99 8.01 -12.20 1.03
N LEU A 100 7.36 -11.37 0.22
CA LEU A 100 6.69 -11.81 -1.00
C LEU A 100 7.60 -11.76 -2.22
N ASP A 101 7.49 -12.75 -3.08
CA ASP A 101 7.80 -12.59 -4.50
C ASP A 101 6.63 -11.85 -5.16
N ARG A 102 6.73 -10.53 -5.24
CA ARG A 102 5.63 -9.66 -5.69
C ARG A 102 5.15 -9.97 -7.11
N PRO A 103 6.02 -10.24 -8.09
CA PRO A 103 5.61 -10.73 -9.40
C PRO A 103 4.70 -11.94 -9.32
N LYS A 104 5.15 -13.02 -8.67
CA LYS A 104 4.36 -14.26 -8.55
C LYS A 104 3.08 -14.08 -7.74
N PHE A 105 3.14 -13.28 -6.67
CA PHE A 105 1.96 -12.94 -5.86
C PHE A 105 0.89 -12.22 -6.69
N HIS A 106 1.26 -11.21 -7.47
CA HIS A 106 0.31 -10.52 -8.35
C HIS A 106 -0.24 -11.43 -9.44
N HIS A 107 0.62 -12.27 -10.01
CA HIS A 107 0.19 -13.24 -11.02
C HIS A 107 -0.86 -14.20 -10.46
N SER A 108 -0.66 -14.71 -9.24
CA SER A 108 -1.62 -15.63 -8.60
C SER A 108 -3.01 -15.00 -8.40
N ILE A 109 -3.07 -13.70 -8.07
CA ILE A 109 -4.37 -13.01 -7.93
C ILE A 109 -4.98 -12.72 -9.31
N ALA A 110 -4.15 -12.37 -10.30
CA ALA A 110 -4.62 -12.14 -11.67
C ALA A 110 -5.19 -13.42 -12.29
N ASP A 111 -4.54 -14.58 -12.10
CA ASP A 111 -5.08 -15.87 -12.47
C ASP A 111 -6.41 -16.16 -11.76
N GLY A 112 -6.49 -15.79 -10.47
CA GLY A 112 -7.74 -15.85 -9.73
C GLY A 112 -8.85 -15.02 -10.38
N CYS A 113 -8.56 -13.80 -10.86
CA CYS A 113 -9.52 -12.97 -11.59
C CYS A 113 -10.04 -13.64 -12.86
N LEU A 114 -9.14 -14.20 -13.67
CA LEU A 114 -9.49 -14.93 -14.90
C LEU A 114 -10.36 -16.16 -14.59
N ASN A 115 -9.97 -16.94 -13.58
CA ASN A 115 -10.69 -18.17 -13.18
C ASN A 115 -12.11 -17.90 -12.67
N VAL A 116 -12.39 -16.71 -12.13
CA VAL A 116 -13.76 -16.32 -11.72
C VAL A 116 -14.52 -15.54 -12.79
N GLY A 117 -13.97 -15.43 -14.03
CA GLY A 117 -14.63 -14.88 -15.20
C GLY A 117 -14.47 -13.37 -15.41
N ALA A 118 -13.53 -12.71 -14.70
CA ALA A 118 -13.18 -11.34 -15.03
C ALA A 118 -12.38 -11.29 -16.34
N GLU A 119 -12.69 -10.33 -17.21
CA GLU A 119 -11.86 -10.01 -18.37
C GLU A 119 -10.71 -9.11 -17.93
N CYS A 120 -9.48 -9.43 -18.33
CA CYS A 120 -8.29 -8.68 -17.92
C CYS A 120 -7.50 -8.25 -19.16
N HIS A 121 -7.24 -6.96 -19.31
CA HIS A 121 -6.37 -6.41 -20.33
C HIS A 121 -5.25 -5.59 -19.69
N PHE A 122 -4.05 -6.11 -19.75
CA PHE A 122 -2.83 -5.45 -19.35
C PHE A 122 -2.17 -4.74 -20.56
N ASP A 123 -1.15 -3.92 -20.30
CA ASP A 123 -0.57 -3.02 -21.31
C ASP A 123 -1.63 -2.10 -21.97
N THR A 124 -2.67 -1.72 -21.20
CA THR A 124 -3.77 -0.87 -21.65
C THR A 124 -3.93 0.34 -20.74
N VAL A 125 -3.76 1.53 -21.30
CA VAL A 125 -3.84 2.79 -20.55
C VAL A 125 -5.27 3.35 -20.61
N VAL A 126 -5.87 3.66 -19.48
CA VAL A 126 -7.06 4.50 -19.41
C VAL A 126 -6.63 5.96 -19.49
N LYS A 127 -6.98 6.65 -20.58
CA LYS A 127 -6.58 8.03 -20.86
C LYS A 127 -7.50 9.05 -20.20
N LYS A 128 -8.81 8.79 -20.26
CA LYS A 128 -9.83 9.74 -19.82
C LYS A 128 -11.11 9.03 -19.39
N LEU A 129 -11.77 9.62 -18.43
CA LEU A 129 -13.15 9.29 -18.06
C LEU A 129 -14.07 10.45 -18.43
N SER A 130 -15.28 10.12 -18.84
CA SER A 130 -16.38 11.08 -18.97
C SER A 130 -17.69 10.44 -18.58
N ARG A 131 -18.59 11.21 -17.95
CA ARG A 131 -19.89 10.73 -17.51
C ARG A 131 -20.92 10.99 -18.60
N ASN A 132 -21.74 9.99 -18.89
CA ASN A 132 -22.86 10.08 -19.81
C ASN A 132 -24.11 10.63 -19.12
N ALA A 133 -25.06 11.12 -19.91
CA ALA A 133 -26.34 11.63 -19.40
C ALA A 133 -27.18 10.58 -18.68
N ASP A 134 -27.03 9.29 -19.02
CA ASP A 134 -27.68 8.15 -18.34
C ASP A 134 -27.00 7.72 -17.04
N GLY A 135 -25.93 8.42 -16.64
CA GLY A 135 -25.14 8.12 -15.45
C GLY A 135 -24.08 7.05 -15.61
N SER A 136 -23.94 6.44 -16.80
CA SER A 136 -22.80 5.56 -17.11
C SER A 136 -21.53 6.33 -17.38
N TRP A 137 -20.40 5.62 -17.48
CA TRP A 137 -19.08 6.18 -17.74
C TRP A 137 -18.56 5.73 -19.10
N ASN A 138 -17.98 6.67 -19.86
CA ASN A 138 -17.13 6.36 -20.99
C ASN A 138 -15.66 6.38 -20.55
N LEU A 139 -14.91 5.37 -20.95
CA LEU A 139 -13.48 5.26 -20.74
C LEU A 139 -12.79 5.25 -22.09
N GLU A 140 -11.98 6.29 -22.35
CA GLU A 140 -11.05 6.29 -23.47
C GLU A 140 -9.84 5.45 -23.11
N VAL A 141 -9.64 4.33 -23.76
CA VAL A 141 -8.60 3.35 -23.47
C VAL A 141 -7.65 3.21 -24.66
N GLN A 142 -6.38 2.94 -24.35
CA GLN A 142 -5.32 2.80 -25.36
C GLN A 142 -4.54 1.52 -25.09
N PRO A 143 -4.85 0.42 -25.77
CA PRO A 143 -4.01 -0.78 -25.77
C PRO A 143 -2.64 -0.45 -26.39
N LYS A 144 -1.58 -1.07 -25.87
CA LYS A 144 -0.23 -0.91 -26.37
C LYS A 144 -0.12 -1.47 -27.81
N GLY A 145 0.30 -0.62 -28.73
CA GLY A 145 0.41 -0.98 -30.15
C GLY A 145 -0.93 -1.11 -30.90
N GLY A 146 -2.06 -0.86 -30.22
CA GLY A 146 -3.40 -0.83 -30.81
C GLY A 146 -3.92 0.59 -31.04
N GLU A 147 -5.11 0.69 -31.62
CA GLU A 147 -5.84 1.96 -31.74
C GLU A 147 -6.58 2.28 -30.42
N GLY A 148 -6.81 3.56 -30.16
CA GLY A 148 -7.64 4.01 -29.05
C GLY A 148 -9.09 3.57 -29.23
N GLU A 149 -9.69 3.10 -28.17
CA GLU A 149 -11.09 2.68 -28.13
C GLU A 149 -11.86 3.39 -27.03
N THR A 150 -13.17 3.47 -27.14
CA THR A 150 -14.05 3.92 -26.06
C THR A 150 -14.91 2.75 -25.60
N ILE A 151 -14.87 2.45 -24.32
CA ILE A 151 -15.71 1.45 -23.66
C ILE A 151 -16.64 2.13 -22.65
N CYS A 152 -17.80 1.52 -22.39
CA CYS A 152 -18.78 2.04 -21.47
C CYS A 152 -18.82 1.19 -20.19
N ALA A 153 -19.05 1.82 -19.02
CA ALA A 153 -19.17 1.14 -17.73
C ALA A 153 -20.32 1.73 -16.90
N LYS A 154 -21.09 0.88 -16.22
CA LYS A 154 -22.09 1.35 -15.24
C LYS A 154 -21.38 1.89 -13.98
N ALA A 155 -20.36 1.19 -13.52
CA ALA A 155 -19.52 1.59 -12.41
C ALA A 155 -18.02 1.51 -12.76
N VAL A 156 -17.21 2.39 -12.18
CA VAL A 156 -15.76 2.43 -12.36
C VAL A 156 -15.08 2.36 -11.00
N VAL A 157 -13.99 1.59 -10.91
CA VAL A 157 -13.10 1.62 -9.73
C VAL A 157 -11.74 2.19 -10.13
N ASP A 158 -11.37 3.30 -9.51
CA ASP A 158 -10.02 3.87 -9.59
C ASP A 158 -9.12 3.19 -8.54
N ALA A 159 -8.29 2.27 -9.00
CA ALA A 159 -7.23 1.60 -8.25
C ALA A 159 -5.84 1.89 -8.87
N THR A 160 -5.66 3.07 -9.49
CA THR A 160 -4.44 3.42 -10.24
C THR A 160 -3.25 3.79 -9.36
N GLY A 161 -3.43 3.75 -8.04
CA GLY A 161 -2.34 3.91 -7.07
C GLY A 161 -2.11 5.35 -6.62
N PRO A 162 -0.94 5.65 -6.02
CA PRO A 162 -0.66 6.94 -5.42
C PRO A 162 -0.64 8.06 -6.46
N GLY A 163 -1.26 9.19 -6.12
CA GLY A 163 -1.34 10.35 -7.03
C GLY A 163 -2.24 10.12 -8.24
N SER A 164 -3.26 9.28 -8.12
CA SER A 164 -4.25 9.07 -9.18
C SER A 164 -4.76 10.39 -9.75
N ARG A 165 -4.80 10.47 -11.08
CA ARG A 165 -5.31 11.63 -11.82
C ARG A 165 -6.59 11.32 -12.59
N LEU A 166 -7.09 10.09 -12.48
CA LEU A 166 -8.19 9.60 -13.28
C LEU A 166 -9.51 10.38 -13.05
N THR A 167 -9.67 10.93 -11.84
CA THR A 167 -10.87 11.68 -11.43
C THR A 167 -10.76 13.19 -11.56
N ARG A 168 -9.59 13.71 -11.95
CA ARG A 168 -9.34 15.17 -11.96
C ARG A 168 -10.16 15.89 -13.04
N GLY A 169 -10.74 17.03 -12.64
CA GLY A 169 -11.48 17.91 -13.54
C GLY A 169 -12.84 17.36 -13.98
N ILE A 170 -13.36 16.35 -13.29
CA ILE A 170 -14.71 15.82 -13.50
C ILE A 170 -15.64 16.42 -12.45
N GLU A 171 -16.53 17.34 -12.89
CA GLU A 171 -17.39 18.14 -11.99
C GLU A 171 -18.17 17.31 -10.97
N CYS A 172 -18.80 16.21 -11.38
CA CYS A 172 -19.57 15.36 -10.48
C CYS A 172 -18.70 14.55 -9.48
N LEU A 173 -17.37 14.64 -9.57
CA LEU A 173 -16.41 14.00 -8.67
C LEU A 173 -15.64 15.00 -7.80
N GLU A 174 -16.08 16.24 -7.76
CA GLU A 174 -15.48 17.25 -6.90
C GLU A 174 -15.55 16.82 -5.43
N GLY A 175 -14.40 16.82 -4.73
CA GLY A 175 -14.29 16.37 -3.34
C GLY A 175 -13.87 14.90 -3.14
N ILE A 176 -13.95 14.03 -4.16
CA ILE A 176 -13.39 12.66 -4.10
C ILE A 176 -11.89 12.64 -4.47
N GLU A 177 -11.37 13.71 -5.03
CA GLU A 177 -10.00 13.80 -5.53
C GLU A 177 -8.97 13.51 -4.44
N SER A 178 -7.99 12.68 -4.75
CA SER A 178 -6.83 12.46 -3.90
C SER A 178 -5.99 13.74 -3.91
N GLY A 179 -5.81 14.36 -2.75
CA GLY A 179 -4.86 15.47 -2.65
C GLY A 179 -3.44 14.96 -2.87
N ASP A 180 -2.61 15.74 -3.58
CA ASP A 180 -1.15 15.51 -3.67
C ASP A 180 -0.44 15.70 -2.31
N THR A 181 -1.25 15.90 -1.27
CA THR A 181 -0.80 16.45 -0.01
C THR A 181 -0.02 15.48 0.86
N ASP A 182 -0.16 14.17 0.67
CA ASP A 182 0.39 13.19 1.60
C ASP A 182 1.25 12.12 0.91
N LEU A 183 1.92 12.50 -0.17
CA LEU A 183 2.87 11.62 -0.85
C LEU A 183 4.25 11.72 -0.20
N GLU A 184 4.74 10.62 0.36
CA GLU A 184 6.07 10.51 0.92
C GLU A 184 7.01 9.77 -0.05
N PRO A 185 8.23 10.30 -0.29
CA PRO A 185 9.17 9.66 -1.18
C PRO A 185 9.86 8.48 -0.50
N ALA A 186 9.94 7.37 -1.20
CA ALA A 186 10.70 6.20 -0.79
C ALA A 186 11.66 5.76 -1.89
N ILE A 187 12.79 5.19 -1.49
CA ILE A 187 13.80 4.66 -2.38
C ILE A 187 14.43 3.41 -1.77
N PHE A 188 14.75 2.43 -2.61
CA PHE A 188 15.42 1.22 -2.16
C PHE A 188 16.35 0.66 -3.24
N ALA A 189 17.28 -0.15 -2.79
CA ALA A 189 18.15 -0.95 -3.64
C ALA A 189 17.93 -2.44 -3.38
N VAL A 190 18.10 -3.24 -4.42
CA VAL A 190 18.38 -4.67 -4.30
C VAL A 190 19.88 -4.81 -4.26
N ALA A 191 20.42 -5.40 -3.20
CA ALA A 191 21.85 -5.50 -2.97
C ALA A 191 22.25 -6.86 -2.38
N GLU A 192 23.51 -7.23 -2.56
CA GLU A 192 24.19 -8.38 -1.96
C GLU A 192 25.36 -7.89 -1.09
N GLY A 193 25.92 -8.80 -0.26
CA GLY A 193 27.09 -8.49 0.57
C GLY A 193 26.74 -7.69 1.82
N ILE A 194 25.47 -7.66 2.23
CA ILE A 194 24.99 -7.04 3.46
C ILE A 194 24.66 -8.14 4.45
N GLU A 195 25.34 -8.12 5.61
CA GLU A 195 25.01 -9.03 6.69
C GLU A 195 23.61 -8.74 7.24
N HIS A 196 22.75 -9.75 7.27
CA HIS A 196 21.36 -9.63 7.69
C HIS A 196 20.84 -10.94 8.27
N SER A 197 19.78 -10.84 9.08
CA SER A 197 19.00 -12.02 9.49
C SER A 197 18.04 -12.43 8.39
N ARG A 198 17.89 -13.72 8.15
CA ARG A 198 16.89 -14.24 7.21
C ARG A 198 15.47 -14.27 7.80
N GLU A 199 15.36 -14.25 9.12
CA GLU A 199 14.08 -14.35 9.84
C GLU A 199 13.63 -13.02 10.43
N HIS A 200 14.42 -11.95 10.27
CA HIS A 200 14.10 -10.62 10.79
C HIS A 200 14.15 -9.57 9.69
N ILE A 201 13.22 -8.66 9.74
CA ILE A 201 13.37 -7.36 9.09
C ILE A 201 14.07 -6.42 10.05
N GLU A 202 14.90 -5.52 9.55
CA GLU A 202 15.57 -4.49 10.34
C GLU A 202 15.05 -3.10 9.96
N LEU A 203 14.69 -2.31 10.96
CA LEU A 203 14.20 -0.94 10.80
C LEU A 203 15.16 0.01 11.51
N PHE A 204 15.61 1.05 10.81
CA PHE A 204 16.53 2.07 11.29
C PHE A 204 15.78 3.37 11.57
N PHE A 205 16.02 3.96 12.73
CA PHE A 205 15.41 5.22 13.14
C PHE A 205 16.49 6.24 13.51
N GLY A 206 16.14 7.51 13.36
CA GLY A 206 16.98 8.63 13.72
C GLY A 206 17.06 9.71 12.63
N SER A 207 17.89 10.72 12.85
CA SER A 207 18.01 11.91 12.00
C SER A 207 18.52 11.62 10.57
N ASP A 208 19.09 10.44 10.33
CA ASP A 208 19.46 10.00 8.97
C ASP A 208 18.22 9.77 8.08
N PHE A 209 17.05 9.50 8.70
CA PHE A 209 15.76 9.25 8.03
C PHE A 209 14.66 10.17 8.57
N PRO A 210 14.76 11.49 8.38
CA PRO A 210 13.85 12.46 9.01
C PRO A 210 12.39 12.20 8.58
N ASP A 211 11.51 12.16 9.60
CA ASP A 211 10.08 11.85 9.47
C ASP A 211 9.76 10.50 8.81
N GLY A 212 10.77 9.61 8.77
CA GLY A 212 10.68 8.30 8.15
C GLY A 212 11.44 7.22 8.90
N TYR A 213 11.93 6.24 8.15
CA TYR A 213 12.81 5.17 8.64
C TYR A 213 13.56 4.52 7.47
N GLY A 214 14.71 3.92 7.78
CA GLY A 214 15.42 3.01 6.88
C GLY A 214 15.02 1.56 7.14
N TRP A 215 15.30 0.67 6.19
CA TRP A 215 15.06 -0.76 6.35
C TRP A 215 16.10 -1.64 5.66
N ILE A 216 16.26 -2.85 6.17
CA ILE A 216 16.83 -4.00 5.47
C ILE A 216 15.85 -5.15 5.61
N PHE A 217 15.37 -5.66 4.48
CA PHE A 217 14.48 -6.81 4.40
C PHE A 217 15.16 -7.93 3.62
N PRO A 218 15.20 -9.16 4.16
CA PRO A 218 15.80 -10.29 3.44
C PRO A 218 15.02 -10.57 2.16
N ARG A 219 15.75 -11.04 1.15
CA ARG A 219 15.19 -11.58 -0.09
C ARG A 219 15.72 -12.98 -0.34
N ASP A 220 15.78 -13.40 -1.59
CA ASP A 220 16.29 -14.71 -1.97
C ASP A 220 17.81 -14.83 -1.74
N GLY A 221 18.23 -15.96 -1.18
CA GLY A 221 19.66 -16.24 -1.02
C GLY A 221 20.36 -15.24 -0.12
N VAL A 222 21.25 -14.43 -0.69
CA VAL A 222 22.09 -13.42 -0.02
C VAL A 222 21.62 -11.99 -0.32
N GLU A 223 20.52 -11.85 -1.05
CA GLU A 223 19.98 -10.56 -1.44
C GLU A 223 19.16 -9.92 -0.30
N VAL A 224 19.20 -8.60 -0.27
CA VAL A 224 18.34 -7.77 0.57
C VAL A 224 17.67 -6.67 -0.24
N ASN A 225 16.53 -6.25 0.24
CA ASN A 225 15.93 -4.97 -0.10
C ASN A 225 16.33 -3.97 0.99
N ILE A 226 17.20 -3.01 0.66
CA ILE A 226 17.67 -1.96 1.56
C ILE A 226 17.19 -0.61 1.07
N GLY A 227 16.58 0.17 1.95
CA GLY A 227 16.03 1.46 1.53
C GLY A 227 15.61 2.33 2.68
N PHE A 228 14.93 3.44 2.33
CA PHE A 228 14.33 4.34 3.30
C PHE A 228 13.12 5.07 2.71
N VAL A 229 12.25 5.53 3.60
CA VAL A 229 11.20 6.50 3.35
C VAL A 229 11.49 7.75 4.16
N LEU A 230 11.22 8.92 3.59
CA LEU A 230 11.36 10.22 4.24
C LEU A 230 10.02 10.92 4.33
N GLY A 231 9.89 11.81 5.31
CA GLY A 231 8.72 12.67 5.41
C GLY A 231 8.56 13.58 4.19
N LYS A 232 7.33 14.02 3.97
CA LYS A 232 6.92 14.86 2.84
C LYS A 232 7.69 16.19 2.74
N ASN A 233 7.87 16.86 3.88
CA ASN A 233 8.42 18.24 3.95
C ASN A 233 9.92 18.27 4.29
N VAL A 234 10.60 17.15 4.17
CA VAL A 234 12.02 17.09 4.48
C VAL A 234 12.82 17.85 3.43
N ASN A 235 13.64 18.81 3.89
CA ASN A 235 14.60 19.47 3.01
C ASN A 235 15.57 18.42 2.45
N ARG A 236 15.70 18.38 1.13
CA ARG A 236 16.45 17.33 0.43
C ARG A 236 17.70 17.94 -0.21
N GLU A 237 18.80 17.85 0.50
CA GLU A 237 20.09 18.05 -0.14
C GLU A 237 20.42 16.83 -1.00
N GLY A 238 20.73 17.06 -2.26
CA GLY A 238 21.01 16.01 -3.24
C GLY A 238 19.80 15.17 -3.65
N THR A 239 20.04 14.12 -4.39
CA THR A 239 19.01 13.18 -4.84
C THR A 239 18.81 12.05 -3.84
N LEU A 240 17.59 11.51 -3.74
CA LEU A 240 17.33 10.32 -2.90
C LEU A 240 18.25 9.15 -3.29
N ARG A 241 18.56 9.01 -4.59
CA ARG A 241 19.47 7.98 -5.09
C ARG A 241 20.87 8.13 -4.50
N GLN A 242 21.42 9.34 -4.50
CA GLN A 242 22.74 9.59 -3.94
C GLN A 242 22.76 9.30 -2.44
N ARG A 243 21.77 9.79 -1.68
CA ARG A 243 21.65 9.52 -0.24
C ARG A 243 21.59 8.02 0.07
N LEU A 244 20.86 7.23 -0.73
CA LEU A 244 20.80 5.78 -0.54
C LEU A 244 22.15 5.13 -0.81
N LEU A 245 22.82 5.52 -1.89
CA LEU A 245 24.14 4.97 -2.24
C LEU A 245 25.21 5.36 -1.20
N ASP A 246 25.18 6.60 -0.70
CA ASP A 246 26.09 7.07 0.36
C ASP A 246 25.84 6.31 1.68
N PHE A 247 24.57 6.07 2.05
CA PHE A 247 24.21 5.27 3.20
C PHE A 247 24.75 3.84 3.07
N ILE A 248 24.56 3.20 1.90
CA ILE A 248 25.05 1.84 1.64
C ILE A 248 26.60 1.82 1.66
N ALA A 249 27.25 2.74 0.99
CA ALA A 249 28.71 2.77 0.92
C ALA A 249 29.36 3.00 2.29
N LYS A 250 28.74 3.85 3.13
CA LYS A 250 29.23 4.15 4.49
C LYS A 250 29.09 2.95 5.43
N ASP A 251 27.90 2.33 5.45
CA ASP A 251 27.58 1.34 6.48
C ASP A 251 27.81 -0.09 6.02
N TYR A 252 27.87 -0.31 4.70
CA TYR A 252 28.02 -1.62 4.06
C TYR A 252 28.98 -1.54 2.86
N PRO A 253 30.28 -1.23 3.10
CA PRO A 253 31.25 -0.96 2.01
C PRO A 253 31.48 -2.15 1.07
N GLN A 254 31.12 -3.36 1.49
CA GLN A 254 31.23 -4.58 0.65
C GLN A 254 29.95 -4.87 -0.17
N ALA A 255 28.91 -4.05 0.01
CA ALA A 255 27.64 -4.26 -0.67
C ALA A 255 27.77 -4.07 -2.19
N LYS A 256 27.13 -4.96 -2.94
CA LYS A 256 27.00 -4.89 -4.39
C LYS A 256 25.57 -4.52 -4.74
N VAL A 257 25.35 -3.27 -5.14
CA VAL A 257 24.02 -2.79 -5.55
C VAL A 257 23.71 -3.32 -6.95
N LYS A 258 22.62 -4.08 -7.09
CA LYS A 258 22.14 -4.63 -8.37
C LYS A 258 21.19 -3.69 -9.09
N ALA A 259 20.28 -3.08 -8.35
CA ALA A 259 19.26 -2.18 -8.89
C ALA A 259 18.83 -1.16 -7.84
N VAL A 260 18.37 0.02 -8.28
CA VAL A 260 17.83 1.07 -7.42
C VAL A 260 16.48 1.49 -7.95
N TYR A 261 15.47 1.51 -7.08
CA TYR A 261 14.09 1.85 -7.40
C TYR A 261 13.57 2.90 -6.42
N GLY A 262 12.68 3.75 -6.88
CA GLY A 262 12.06 4.76 -6.03
C GLY A 262 10.63 5.05 -6.45
N GLY A 263 9.83 5.54 -5.53
CA GLY A 263 8.44 5.88 -5.76
C GLY A 263 7.87 6.79 -4.69
N MET A 264 6.61 7.13 -4.85
CA MET A 264 5.85 7.89 -3.88
C MET A 264 4.87 6.96 -3.16
N ILE A 265 4.70 7.17 -1.87
CA ILE A 265 3.82 6.39 -1.00
C ILE A 265 2.70 7.32 -0.53
N ALA A 266 1.44 6.91 -0.71
CA ALA A 266 0.27 7.68 -0.30
C ALA A 266 0.01 7.51 1.20
N CYS A 267 0.74 8.25 2.05
CA CYS A 267 0.69 8.16 3.52
C CYS A 267 -0.39 9.03 4.16
N GLY A 268 -1.26 9.65 3.37
CA GLY A 268 -2.42 10.40 3.87
C GLY A 268 -3.51 9.51 4.43
N GLN A 269 -4.46 10.15 5.13
CA GLN A 269 -5.68 9.47 5.56
C GLN A 269 -6.86 9.88 4.70
N SER A 270 -7.60 8.90 4.22
CA SER A 270 -8.86 9.18 3.56
C SER A 270 -9.92 9.52 4.60
N THR A 271 -10.23 10.81 4.70
CA THR A 271 -11.46 11.32 5.34
C THR A 271 -12.44 11.81 4.29
N ARG A 272 -12.09 11.66 3.02
CA ARG A 272 -12.90 12.06 1.86
C ARG A 272 -13.80 10.92 1.43
N PRO A 273 -14.89 11.21 0.74
CA PRO A 273 -15.70 10.16 0.11
C PRO A 273 -14.83 9.22 -0.72
N MET A 274 -15.08 7.93 -0.60
CA MET A 274 -14.41 6.88 -1.39
C MET A 274 -15.24 6.45 -2.61
N ALA A 275 -16.46 6.93 -2.72
CA ALA A 275 -17.33 6.68 -3.86
C ALA A 275 -18.23 7.89 -4.12
N MET A 276 -18.48 8.17 -5.39
CA MET A 276 -19.34 9.26 -5.87
C MET A 276 -19.74 8.99 -7.32
N CYS A 277 -21.02 9.19 -7.62
CA CYS A 277 -21.50 9.11 -9.01
C CYS A 277 -21.19 7.77 -9.73
N GLY A 278 -21.16 6.64 -9.01
CA GLY A 278 -20.81 5.34 -9.59
C GLY A 278 -19.31 5.13 -9.83
N LEU A 279 -18.46 6.07 -9.41
CA LEU A 279 -17.02 5.90 -9.34
C LEU A 279 -16.59 5.63 -7.91
N PHE A 280 -15.74 4.62 -7.72
CA PHE A 280 -15.20 4.18 -6.44
C PHE A 280 -13.67 4.27 -6.46
N LYS A 281 -13.06 4.53 -5.31
CA LYS A 281 -11.59 4.53 -5.17
C LYS A 281 -11.15 3.41 -4.26
N ALA A 282 -10.02 2.76 -4.60
CA ALA A 282 -9.47 1.64 -3.83
C ALA A 282 -7.96 1.74 -3.65
N GLY A 283 -7.46 1.22 -2.52
CA GLY A 283 -6.04 1.18 -2.20
C GLY A 283 -5.41 2.57 -2.04
N ASP A 284 -4.23 2.76 -2.62
CA ASP A 284 -3.48 4.02 -2.52
C ASP A 284 -4.19 5.20 -3.23
N ALA A 285 -5.01 4.93 -4.25
CA ALA A 285 -5.87 5.94 -4.85
C ALA A 285 -6.92 6.49 -3.87
N ALA A 286 -7.27 5.72 -2.82
CA ALA A 286 -8.12 6.11 -1.70
C ALA A 286 -7.34 6.42 -0.41
N SER A 287 -6.01 6.52 -0.46
CA SER A 287 -5.15 6.76 0.71
C SER A 287 -5.36 5.76 1.85
N CYS A 288 -5.48 4.47 1.54
CA CYS A 288 -5.79 3.41 2.51
C CYS A 288 -4.58 2.84 3.25
N MET A 289 -3.37 3.33 2.99
CA MET A 289 -2.12 2.85 3.57
C MET A 289 -1.99 3.18 5.06
N ASN A 290 -1.24 2.36 5.81
CA ASN A 290 -0.88 2.65 7.20
C ASN A 290 0.09 3.85 7.26
N PRO A 291 -0.22 4.91 7.99
CA PRO A 291 0.54 6.17 7.93
C PRO A 291 1.90 6.11 8.65
N ILE A 292 2.13 5.13 9.54
CA ILE A 292 3.40 4.97 10.26
C ILE A 292 4.27 3.89 9.62
N SER A 293 3.75 2.67 9.49
CA SER A 293 4.54 1.56 8.93
C SER A 293 4.66 1.58 7.42
N ARG A 294 3.87 2.40 6.73
CA ARG A 294 3.74 2.46 5.25
C ARG A 294 3.36 1.11 4.64
N SER A 295 2.78 0.22 5.44
CA SER A 295 2.23 -1.03 4.93
C SER A 295 0.97 -0.73 4.11
N GLY A 296 0.87 -1.32 2.93
CA GLY A 296 -0.21 -1.01 1.99
C GLY A 296 -0.79 -2.24 1.29
N ILE A 297 -0.09 -3.38 1.26
CA ILE A 297 -0.54 -4.55 0.49
C ILE A 297 -1.83 -5.12 1.07
N VAL A 298 -1.83 -5.44 2.36
CA VAL A 298 -3.00 -6.02 3.05
C VAL A 298 -4.13 -5.00 3.15
N GLU A 299 -3.79 -3.75 3.40
CA GLU A 299 -4.72 -2.62 3.39
C GLU A 299 -5.42 -2.49 2.04
N ALA A 300 -4.67 -2.59 0.94
CA ALA A 300 -5.20 -2.52 -0.42
C ALA A 300 -6.11 -3.71 -0.76
N LEU A 301 -5.73 -4.94 -0.38
CA LEU A 301 -6.57 -6.12 -0.56
C LEU A 301 -7.89 -6.00 0.21
N LEU A 302 -7.84 -5.58 1.48
CA LEU A 302 -9.04 -5.37 2.29
C LEU A 302 -9.93 -4.26 1.73
N CYS A 303 -9.34 -3.15 1.31
CA CYS A 303 -10.06 -2.06 0.67
C CYS A 303 -10.74 -2.53 -0.63
N GLY A 304 -10.02 -3.29 -1.46
CA GLY A 304 -10.58 -3.88 -2.68
C GLY A 304 -11.80 -4.78 -2.42
N THR A 305 -11.75 -5.58 -1.35
CA THR A 305 -12.90 -6.41 -0.94
C THR A 305 -14.10 -5.57 -0.51
N ILE A 306 -13.89 -4.48 0.26
CA ILE A 306 -14.94 -3.55 0.68
C ILE A 306 -15.56 -2.87 -0.53
N VAL A 307 -14.74 -2.36 -1.43
CA VAL A 307 -15.20 -1.68 -2.66
C VAL A 307 -15.98 -2.63 -3.54
N ALA A 308 -15.50 -3.85 -3.76
CA ALA A 308 -16.21 -4.86 -4.56
C ALA A 308 -17.63 -5.13 -4.05
N SER A 309 -17.78 -5.31 -2.73
CA SER A 309 -19.10 -5.52 -2.10
C SER A 309 -19.99 -4.30 -2.29
N SER A 310 -19.44 -3.10 -2.11
CA SER A 310 -20.18 -1.85 -2.27
C SER A 310 -20.62 -1.61 -3.72
N VAL A 311 -19.75 -1.90 -4.70
CA VAL A 311 -20.13 -1.84 -6.14
C VAL A 311 -21.28 -2.78 -6.45
N ASN A 312 -21.25 -4.01 -5.90
CA ASN A 312 -22.35 -4.96 -6.13
C ASN A 312 -23.69 -4.45 -5.54
N GLU A 313 -23.68 -3.89 -4.35
CA GLU A 313 -24.86 -3.27 -3.74
C GLU A 313 -25.34 -2.08 -4.58
N TRP A 314 -24.43 -1.21 -5.01
CA TRP A 314 -24.72 -0.03 -5.84
C TRP A 314 -25.38 -0.40 -7.17
N LEU A 315 -24.86 -1.43 -7.86
CA LEU A 315 -25.42 -1.91 -9.14
C LEU A 315 -26.80 -2.57 -8.98
N ASN A 316 -27.13 -3.07 -7.80
CA ASN A 316 -28.42 -3.69 -7.49
C ASN A 316 -29.42 -2.72 -6.83
N ALA A 317 -29.01 -1.47 -6.53
CA ALA A 317 -29.86 -0.44 -5.97
C ALA A 317 -30.99 -0.06 -6.94
N LYS A 318 -32.19 0.14 -6.39
CA LYS A 318 -33.41 0.39 -7.16
C LYS A 318 -33.68 1.87 -7.41
N SER A 319 -33.01 2.75 -6.67
CA SER A 319 -33.15 4.20 -6.79
C SER A 319 -31.82 4.91 -6.67
N GLU A 320 -31.76 6.15 -7.14
CA GLU A 320 -30.57 6.99 -6.99
C GLU A 320 -30.26 7.27 -5.52
N SER A 321 -31.27 7.47 -4.69
CA SER A 321 -31.09 7.65 -3.24
C SER A 321 -30.44 6.44 -2.57
N GLU A 322 -30.80 5.21 -3.00
CA GLU A 322 -30.12 3.99 -2.53
C GLU A 322 -28.66 3.95 -2.97
N ARG A 323 -28.36 4.31 -4.21
CA ARG A 323 -26.99 4.40 -4.74
C ARG A 323 -26.13 5.37 -3.95
N GLU A 324 -26.64 6.58 -3.70
CA GLU A 324 -25.94 7.58 -2.87
C GLU A 324 -25.72 7.08 -1.44
N CYS A 325 -26.68 6.34 -0.86
CA CYS A 325 -26.51 5.74 0.45
C CYS A 325 -25.36 4.73 0.47
N VAL A 326 -25.26 3.88 -0.57
CA VAL A 326 -24.14 2.94 -0.72
C VAL A 326 -22.83 3.70 -0.87
N GLU A 327 -22.75 4.72 -1.72
CA GLU A 327 -21.54 5.52 -1.93
C GLU A 327 -21.01 6.12 -0.62
N ARG A 328 -21.89 6.75 0.17
CA ARG A 328 -21.52 7.27 1.51
C ARG A 328 -21.02 6.18 2.45
N SER A 329 -21.63 4.99 2.41
CA SER A 329 -21.28 3.88 3.28
C SER A 329 -19.89 3.28 3.03
N VAL A 330 -19.26 3.50 1.86
CA VAL A 330 -17.93 2.94 1.54
C VAL A 330 -16.88 3.44 2.51
N LEU A 331 -16.86 4.75 2.77
CA LEU A 331 -15.95 5.35 3.75
C LEU A 331 -16.21 4.80 5.15
N ASP A 332 -17.46 4.68 5.56
CA ASP A 332 -17.83 4.16 6.90
C ASP A 332 -17.35 2.70 7.08
N ARG A 333 -17.51 1.87 6.07
CA ARG A 333 -17.00 0.49 6.06
C ARG A 333 -15.48 0.44 6.19
N TRP A 334 -14.78 1.29 5.44
CA TRP A 334 -13.34 1.42 5.57
C TRP A 334 -12.94 1.91 6.96
N MET A 335 -13.59 2.97 7.47
CA MET A 335 -13.34 3.52 8.79
C MET A 335 -13.57 2.49 9.91
N LYS A 336 -14.60 1.65 9.78
CA LYS A 336 -14.86 0.55 10.71
C LYS A 336 -13.79 -0.55 10.65
N ALA A 337 -13.28 -0.86 9.46
CA ALA A 337 -12.29 -1.91 9.25
C ALA A 337 -10.90 -1.51 9.75
N LEU A 338 -10.35 -0.40 9.29
CA LEU A 338 -8.99 0.06 9.60
C LEU A 338 -8.86 1.59 9.73
N GLY A 339 -9.72 2.36 9.09
CA GLY A 339 -9.56 3.81 8.95
C GLY A 339 -9.48 4.54 10.28
N LYS A 340 -10.29 4.17 11.28
CA LYS A 340 -10.23 4.78 12.64
C LYS A 340 -8.87 4.55 13.28
N SER A 341 -8.34 3.33 13.19
CA SER A 341 -7.00 2.99 13.69
C SER A 341 -5.92 3.79 12.95
N HIS A 342 -6.03 3.92 11.63
CA HIS A 342 -5.09 4.71 10.83
C HIS A 342 -5.16 6.20 11.18
N LEU A 343 -6.34 6.77 11.42
CA LEU A 343 -6.47 8.16 11.90
C LEU A 343 -5.76 8.39 13.24
N GLN A 344 -5.88 7.44 14.17
CA GLN A 344 -5.15 7.49 15.44
C GLN A 344 -3.64 7.45 15.21
N LEU A 345 -3.15 6.53 14.36
CA LEU A 345 -1.74 6.45 13.99
C LEU A 345 -1.25 7.73 13.30
N GLN A 346 -2.05 8.34 12.42
CA GLN A 346 -1.72 9.61 11.78
C GLN A 346 -1.54 10.75 12.80
N ARG A 347 -2.42 10.83 13.79
CA ARG A 347 -2.28 11.80 14.89
C ARG A 347 -1.04 11.55 15.73
N ALA A 348 -0.69 10.27 15.98
CA ALA A 348 0.49 9.88 16.73
C ALA A 348 1.81 10.13 15.96
N LYS A 349 1.77 10.18 14.61
CA LYS A 349 2.93 10.31 13.74
C LYS A 349 3.81 11.52 14.09
N ALA A 350 3.20 12.69 14.35
CA ALA A 350 3.94 13.90 14.77
C ALA A 350 4.71 13.69 16.09
N GLY A 351 4.15 12.89 17.01
CA GLY A 351 4.82 12.50 18.24
C GLY A 351 6.03 11.60 17.96
N PHE A 352 5.88 10.58 17.13
CA PHE A 352 7.00 9.72 16.72
C PHE A 352 8.11 10.50 16.06
N ASN A 353 7.78 11.39 15.15
CA ASN A 353 8.75 12.23 14.42
C ASN A 353 9.49 13.23 15.33
N SER A 354 9.03 13.47 16.55
CA SER A 354 9.69 14.36 17.51
C SER A 354 10.68 13.66 18.44
N ILE A 355 10.86 12.34 18.31
CA ILE A 355 11.81 11.59 19.12
C ILE A 355 13.22 11.89 18.63
N THR A 356 14.13 12.32 19.54
CA THR A 356 15.52 12.63 19.19
C THR A 356 16.39 11.37 19.08
N ASP A 357 17.54 11.49 18.43
CA ASP A 357 18.51 10.37 18.31
C ASP A 357 18.92 9.85 19.69
N GLU A 358 19.17 10.74 20.67
CA GLU A 358 19.56 10.37 22.03
C GLU A 358 18.44 9.62 22.76
N GLN A 359 17.19 9.96 22.46
CA GLN A 359 16.03 9.29 23.04
C GLN A 359 15.86 7.88 22.45
N PHE A 360 16.00 7.74 21.12
CA PHE A 360 16.02 6.44 20.46
C PHE A 360 17.20 5.58 20.95
N ASP A 361 18.40 6.13 21.00
CA ASP A 361 19.59 5.41 21.48
C ASP A 361 19.37 4.89 22.91
N ARG A 362 18.91 5.73 23.84
CA ARG A 362 18.64 5.35 25.23
C ARG A 362 17.56 4.28 25.34
N ALA A 363 16.51 4.36 24.52
CA ALA A 363 15.44 3.35 24.53
C ALA A 363 15.96 2.00 23.99
N ALA A 364 16.64 2.02 22.84
CA ALA A 364 17.18 0.83 22.22
C ALA A 364 18.27 0.17 23.09
N GLU A 365 19.16 0.96 23.71
CA GLU A 365 20.18 0.47 24.65
C GLU A 365 19.55 -0.25 25.87
N LYS A 366 18.50 0.34 26.46
CA LYS A 366 17.79 -0.30 27.58
C LYS A 366 17.13 -1.61 27.16
N LEU A 367 16.53 -1.63 25.99
CA LEU A 367 15.86 -2.81 25.47
C LEU A 367 16.85 -3.91 25.09
N SER A 368 17.98 -3.57 24.46
CA SER A 368 19.00 -4.53 24.04
C SER A 368 19.63 -5.31 25.23
N LYS A 369 19.58 -4.75 26.45
CA LYS A 369 20.05 -5.40 27.67
C LYS A 369 19.03 -6.40 28.26
N LEU A 370 17.84 -6.44 27.72
CA LEU A 370 16.79 -7.37 28.20
C LEU A 370 16.87 -8.71 27.45
N PRO A 371 16.57 -9.82 28.10
CA PRO A 371 16.35 -11.09 27.42
C PRO A 371 15.27 -10.96 26.35
N ARG A 372 15.40 -11.71 25.25
CA ARG A 372 14.51 -11.68 24.09
C ARG A 372 13.03 -11.81 24.48
N GLU A 373 12.72 -12.75 25.36
CA GLU A 373 11.35 -13.05 25.80
C GLU A 373 10.69 -11.87 26.54
N LYS A 374 11.52 -10.96 27.05
CA LYS A 374 11.06 -9.74 27.74
C LYS A 374 10.91 -8.54 26.79
N GLN A 375 11.32 -8.63 25.52
CA GLN A 375 11.22 -7.54 24.54
C GLN A 375 9.86 -7.59 23.80
N THR A 376 8.75 -7.51 24.53
CA THR A 376 7.41 -7.46 23.97
C THR A 376 7.10 -6.09 23.36
N LEU A 377 6.17 -6.01 22.41
CA LEU A 377 5.72 -4.72 21.83
C LEU A 377 5.27 -3.73 22.89
N PHE A 378 4.55 -4.21 23.90
CA PHE A 378 4.13 -3.40 25.04
C PHE A 378 5.32 -2.80 25.79
N ARG A 379 6.35 -3.61 26.08
CA ARG A 379 7.54 -3.13 26.78
C ARG A 379 8.38 -2.20 25.92
N ILE A 380 8.52 -2.47 24.63
CA ILE A 380 9.17 -1.57 23.68
C ILE A 380 8.47 -0.22 23.70
N PHE A 381 7.15 -0.19 23.54
CA PHE A 381 6.34 1.02 23.57
C PHE A 381 6.50 1.80 24.89
N PHE A 382 6.36 1.14 26.04
CA PHE A 382 6.52 1.79 27.34
C PHE A 382 7.94 2.27 27.62
N THR A 383 8.97 1.58 27.13
CA THR A 383 10.35 2.04 27.26
C THR A 383 10.57 3.32 26.46
N VAL A 384 10.05 3.38 25.22
CA VAL A 384 10.08 4.60 24.40
C VAL A 384 9.33 5.73 25.12
N LEU A 385 8.12 5.51 25.61
CA LEU A 385 7.36 6.53 26.35
C LEU A 385 8.12 7.07 27.58
N ARG A 386 8.76 6.19 28.35
CA ARG A 386 9.56 6.59 29.54
C ARG A 386 10.83 7.36 29.19
N THR A 387 11.42 7.09 28.02
CA THR A 387 12.59 7.85 27.55
C THR A 387 12.22 9.15 26.85
N CYS A 388 10.96 9.30 26.46
CA CYS A 388 10.41 10.45 25.74
C CYS A 388 9.15 10.98 26.45
N PRO A 389 9.24 11.61 27.65
CA PRO A 389 8.04 12.04 28.37
C PRO A 389 7.16 13.02 27.59
N SER A 390 7.74 13.84 26.73
CA SER A 390 7.01 14.75 25.82
C SER A 390 6.08 13.99 24.87
N LEU A 391 6.37 12.72 24.57
CA LEU A 391 5.54 11.87 23.73
C LEU A 391 4.19 11.57 24.38
N ILE A 392 4.16 11.37 25.71
CA ILE A 392 2.92 11.12 26.46
C ILE A 392 1.96 12.30 26.25
N TRP A 393 2.47 13.51 26.36
CA TRP A 393 1.66 14.72 26.18
C TRP A 393 1.18 14.91 24.75
N LYS A 394 2.04 14.63 23.76
CA LYS A 394 1.69 14.71 22.33
C LYS A 394 0.77 13.57 21.88
N MET A 395 0.81 12.43 22.56
CA MET A 395 -0.04 11.27 22.29
C MET A 395 -1.30 11.20 23.15
N ARG A 396 -1.60 12.23 23.98
CA ARG A 396 -2.82 12.23 24.82
C ARG A 396 -4.11 12.00 24.02
N SER A 397 -4.17 12.47 22.78
CA SER A 397 -5.30 12.23 21.85
C SER A 397 -5.37 10.80 21.32
N PHE A 398 -4.39 9.93 21.68
CA PHE A 398 -4.38 8.51 21.36
C PHE A 398 -4.93 7.65 22.51
N ILE A 399 -4.90 8.23 23.73
CA ILE A 399 -5.28 7.54 24.99
C ILE A 399 -6.71 7.94 25.41
N CYS A 400 -7.19 9.08 24.96
CA CYS A 400 -8.58 9.55 25.06
C CYS A 400 -9.27 9.41 23.70
#